data_846497a9697eaa98536c24e57a443091
#
_entry.id   846497a9697eaa98536c24e57a443091
#
_cell.length_a   1.000
_cell.length_b   1.000
_cell.length_c   1.000
_cell.angle_alpha   90.00
_cell.angle_beta   90.00
_cell.angle_gamma   90.00
#
_symmetry.space_group_name_H-M   'P 1'
#
loop_
_entity.id
_entity.type
_entity.pdbx_description
1 polymer ?
#
loop_
_entity_poly.entity_id
_entity_poly.type
_entity_poly.pdbx_seq_one_letter_code
_entity_poly.pdbx_strand_id
1 'polypeptide(L)'
;TPRTSSAASDVYKRQASVWSPGYGNSRKAMLQDMAVLTGGEVLSEDTGLTLEKAKLENLGQASRVVIDKNTTTIIGGKGFKSKIDQRIVEIKKQIELSEGGDDKKKLEERLAKLTGGVAVIRVGAATEVEVQEKKDRIEDALNATKAAVEDGVVPGGGVAFLRAKQKIENLQGDNEDQTAGIQIVLKAIESPVRQIVANAGGSPDVVVNEILS
;
A
#
# COMPACT_ATOMS: atom_id res chain seq x y z
N THR A 1 -6.62 16.96 -8.91
CA THR A 1 -6.73 18.14 -8.05
C THR A 1 -8.07 18.07 -7.33
N PRO A 2 -8.12 17.99 -5.99
CA PRO A 2 -9.37 18.18 -5.29
C PRO A 2 -9.87 19.60 -5.68
N ARG A 3 -10.99 19.68 -6.36
CA ARG A 3 -11.66 20.96 -6.52
C ARG A 3 -12.20 21.34 -5.15
N THR A 4 -11.45 22.15 -4.43
CA THR A 4 -12.03 22.94 -3.36
C THR A 4 -12.95 23.93 -4.04
N SER A 5 -14.24 23.70 -3.98
CA SER A 5 -15.22 24.70 -4.32
C SER A 5 -15.01 25.85 -3.34
N SER A 6 -14.40 26.93 -3.81
CA SER A 6 -14.42 28.23 -3.18
C SER A 6 -15.84 28.79 -3.33
N ALA A 7 -16.79 28.21 -2.63
CA ALA A 7 -18.10 28.82 -2.45
C ALA A 7 -17.98 29.74 -1.25
N ALA A 8 -18.24 31.00 -1.52
CA ALA A 8 -18.23 32.12 -0.61
C ALA A 8 -18.71 31.80 0.81
N SER A 9 -17.86 32.16 1.77
CA SER A 9 -18.18 32.79 3.07
C SER A 9 -19.41 32.30 3.83
N ASP A 10 -19.61 31.00 4.02
CA ASP A 10 -20.34 30.54 5.16
C ASP A 10 -19.35 29.87 6.11
N VAL A 11 -19.00 30.55 7.19
CA VAL A 11 -18.08 30.14 8.25
C VAL A 11 -18.44 28.76 8.83
N TYR A 12 -19.61 28.24 8.53
CA TYR A 12 -20.17 27.00 9.05
C TYR A 12 -20.18 25.82 8.07
N LYS A 13 -19.82 26.00 6.79
CA LYS A 13 -19.83 24.90 5.80
C LYS A 13 -18.44 24.63 5.25
N ARG A 14 -17.75 23.68 5.84
CA ARG A 14 -16.52 23.13 5.28
C ARG A 14 -16.88 21.90 4.46
N GLN A 15 -16.85 22.02 3.14
CA GLN A 15 -17.14 20.93 2.22
C GLN A 15 -15.93 20.66 1.34
N ALA A 16 -15.63 19.38 1.11
CA ALA A 16 -14.64 18.95 0.15
C ALA A 16 -15.27 17.91 -0.77
N SER A 17 -15.04 18.05 -2.07
CA SER A 17 -15.43 17.06 -3.07
C SER A 17 -14.20 16.24 -3.45
N VAL A 18 -14.32 14.93 -3.39
CA VAL A 18 -13.23 14.00 -3.73
C VAL A 18 -13.68 13.04 -4.82
N TRP A 19 -12.72 12.55 -5.61
CA TRP A 19 -13.01 11.53 -6.59
C TRP A 19 -13.34 10.21 -5.90
N SER A 20 -14.37 9.53 -6.42
CA SER A 20 -14.69 8.17 -5.98
C SER A 20 -13.56 7.20 -6.32
N PRO A 21 -13.14 6.32 -5.41
CA PRO A 21 -12.08 5.36 -5.67
C PRO A 21 -12.52 4.28 -6.66
N GLY A 22 -11.58 3.82 -7.50
CA GLY A 22 -11.79 2.72 -8.44
C GLY A 22 -12.65 3.06 -9.66
N TYR A 23 -12.97 2.04 -10.45
CA TYR A 23 -13.73 2.14 -11.69
C TYR A 23 -14.78 1.02 -11.76
N GLY A 24 -15.86 1.25 -12.50
CA GLY A 24 -16.90 0.26 -12.78
C GLY A 24 -17.48 -0.38 -11.50
N ASN A 25 -17.58 -1.71 -11.48
CA ASN A 25 -18.13 -2.46 -10.35
C ASN A 25 -17.28 -2.36 -9.08
N SER A 26 -15.97 -2.23 -9.21
CA SER A 26 -15.07 -2.01 -8.07
C SER A 26 -15.40 -0.69 -7.35
N ARG A 27 -15.70 0.38 -8.12
CA ARG A 27 -16.13 1.65 -7.56
C ARG A 27 -17.42 1.51 -6.74
N LYS A 28 -18.43 0.84 -7.31
CA LYS A 28 -19.71 0.60 -6.61
C LYS A 28 -19.50 -0.15 -5.30
N ALA A 29 -18.68 -1.19 -5.33
CA ALA A 29 -18.37 -2.00 -4.17
C ALA A 29 -17.62 -1.23 -3.08
N MET A 30 -16.64 -0.40 -3.45
CA MET A 30 -15.91 0.46 -2.51
C MET A 30 -16.81 1.54 -1.88
N LEU A 31 -17.67 2.18 -2.67
CA LEU A 31 -18.66 3.13 -2.15
C LEU A 31 -19.60 2.48 -1.16
N GLN A 32 -20.02 1.25 -1.42
CA GLN A 32 -20.88 0.49 -0.51
C GLN A 32 -20.16 0.14 0.79
N ASP A 33 -18.87 -0.23 0.73
CA ASP A 33 -18.06 -0.47 1.92
C ASP A 33 -17.93 0.81 2.77
N MET A 34 -17.72 1.97 2.12
CA MET A 34 -17.67 3.27 2.80
C MET A 34 -19.03 3.64 3.43
N ALA A 35 -20.14 3.39 2.73
CA ALA A 35 -21.48 3.63 3.23
C ALA A 35 -21.76 2.77 4.48
N VAL A 36 -21.44 1.48 4.44
CA VAL A 36 -21.58 0.59 5.60
C VAL A 36 -20.71 1.04 6.77
N LEU A 37 -19.46 1.44 6.50
CA LEU A 37 -18.53 1.90 7.53
C LEU A 37 -19.01 3.18 8.22
N THR A 38 -19.62 4.09 7.47
CA THR A 38 -20.04 5.40 7.97
C THR A 38 -21.51 5.45 8.40
N GLY A 39 -22.28 4.43 8.06
CA GLY A 39 -23.72 4.37 8.32
C GLY A 39 -24.56 5.20 7.35
N GLY A 40 -24.01 5.55 6.19
CA GLY A 40 -24.72 6.22 5.11
C GLY A 40 -25.25 5.27 4.05
N GLU A 41 -25.70 5.83 2.95
CA GLU A 41 -26.22 5.12 1.77
C GLU A 41 -25.54 5.60 0.49
N VAL A 42 -25.36 4.69 -0.47
CA VAL A 42 -24.82 5.04 -1.79
C VAL A 42 -25.94 5.64 -2.64
N LEU A 43 -25.71 6.88 -3.08
CA LEU A 43 -26.60 7.55 -4.00
C LEU A 43 -26.27 7.09 -5.43
N SER A 44 -27.17 6.35 -6.05
CA SER A 44 -26.99 5.83 -7.41
C SER A 44 -28.35 5.60 -8.06
N GLU A 45 -28.39 5.73 -9.37
CA GLU A 45 -29.60 5.44 -10.15
C GLU A 45 -30.06 3.98 -9.97
N ASP A 46 -29.11 3.06 -9.84
CA ASP A 46 -29.38 1.63 -9.63
C ASP A 46 -30.13 1.35 -8.32
N THR A 47 -29.91 2.19 -7.29
CA THR A 47 -30.60 2.08 -5.99
C THR A 47 -31.90 2.86 -5.95
N GLY A 48 -32.23 3.63 -7.01
CA GLY A 48 -33.37 4.53 -7.06
C GLY A 48 -33.25 5.77 -6.16
N LEU A 49 -32.11 5.94 -5.48
CA LEU A 49 -31.80 7.07 -4.63
C LEU A 49 -30.93 8.06 -5.41
N THR A 50 -31.56 9.05 -6.01
CA THR A 50 -30.87 10.13 -6.75
C THR A 50 -30.45 11.26 -5.82
N LEU A 51 -29.56 12.14 -6.29
CA LEU A 51 -29.13 13.32 -5.54
C LEU A 51 -30.28 14.24 -5.14
N GLU A 52 -31.32 14.34 -5.97
CA GLU A 52 -32.51 15.15 -5.71
C GLU A 52 -33.35 14.61 -4.55
N LYS A 53 -33.32 13.29 -4.34
CA LYS A 53 -34.05 12.61 -3.28
C LYS A 53 -33.23 12.43 -2.01
N ALA A 54 -31.94 12.79 -2.04
CA ALA A 54 -31.02 12.63 -0.93
C ALA A 54 -31.43 13.49 0.27
N LYS A 55 -31.46 12.88 1.44
CA LYS A 55 -31.72 13.52 2.73
C LYS A 55 -30.49 13.45 3.62
N LEU A 56 -30.46 14.26 4.68
CA LEU A 56 -29.38 14.19 5.67
C LEU A 56 -29.22 12.80 6.31
N GLU A 57 -30.29 12.05 6.40
CA GLU A 57 -30.31 10.68 6.96
C GLU A 57 -29.52 9.68 6.09
N ASN A 58 -29.40 9.96 4.78
CA ASN A 58 -28.63 9.12 3.86
C ASN A 58 -27.11 9.39 3.94
N LEU A 59 -26.72 10.49 4.61
CA LEU A 59 -25.30 10.83 4.76
C LEU A 59 -24.68 10.00 5.90
N GLY A 60 -23.51 9.42 5.61
CA GLY A 60 -22.71 8.77 6.61
C GLY A 60 -22.01 9.74 7.58
N GLN A 61 -21.55 9.23 8.70
CA GLN A 61 -20.84 9.98 9.71
C GLN A 61 -19.51 9.34 10.06
N ALA A 62 -18.52 10.17 10.38
CA ALA A 62 -17.22 9.72 10.85
C ALA A 62 -16.69 10.69 11.93
N SER A 63 -15.80 10.21 12.79
CA SER A 63 -15.18 11.04 13.81
C SER A 63 -14.20 12.03 13.19
N ARG A 64 -13.52 11.64 12.11
CA ARG A 64 -12.55 12.47 11.38
C ARG A 64 -12.41 12.00 9.94
N VAL A 65 -12.26 12.95 9.02
CA VAL A 65 -11.88 12.68 7.64
C VAL A 65 -10.65 13.52 7.32
N VAL A 66 -9.62 12.87 6.79
CA VAL A 66 -8.37 13.52 6.33
C VAL A 66 -8.33 13.38 4.82
N ILE A 67 -8.20 14.50 4.11
CA ILE A 67 -8.19 14.56 2.66
C ILE A 67 -6.89 15.18 2.21
N ASP A 68 -6.09 14.40 1.50
CA ASP A 68 -4.87 14.82 0.85
C ASP A 68 -5.04 14.84 -0.66
N LYS A 69 -3.99 15.23 -1.38
CA LYS A 69 -3.99 15.30 -2.85
C LYS A 69 -4.41 13.98 -3.52
N ASN A 70 -3.96 12.85 -2.97
CA ASN A 70 -4.12 11.52 -3.57
C ASN A 70 -4.95 10.57 -2.72
N THR A 71 -5.20 10.88 -1.46
CA THR A 71 -5.84 9.96 -0.52
C THR A 71 -6.94 10.64 0.29
N THR A 72 -7.95 9.86 0.62
CA THR A 72 -9.00 10.24 1.59
C THR A 72 -9.08 9.15 2.65
N THR A 73 -8.82 9.53 3.90
CA THR A 73 -8.82 8.61 5.05
C THR A 73 -10.02 8.92 5.94
N ILE A 74 -10.88 7.93 6.15
CA ILE A 74 -12.05 8.00 7.04
C ILE A 74 -11.70 7.30 8.35
N ILE A 75 -11.79 8.02 9.46
CA ILE A 75 -11.42 7.54 10.79
C ILE A 75 -12.64 7.53 11.69
N GLY A 76 -12.92 6.38 12.31
CA GLY A 76 -14.03 6.23 13.24
C GLY A 76 -15.40 6.44 12.61
N GLY A 77 -15.66 5.71 11.52
CA GLY A 77 -16.99 5.65 10.93
C GLY A 77 -18.05 5.24 11.94
N LYS A 78 -19.25 5.82 11.83
CA LYS A 78 -20.37 5.62 12.77
C LYS A 78 -21.38 4.57 12.31
N GLY A 79 -20.98 3.71 11.38
CA GLY A 79 -21.82 2.59 10.91
C GLY A 79 -22.12 1.57 12.00
N PHE A 80 -23.21 0.86 11.84
CA PHE A 80 -23.61 -0.20 12.77
C PHE A 80 -22.66 -1.38 12.68
N LYS A 81 -22.09 -1.79 13.79
CA LYS A 81 -21.14 -2.90 13.87
C LYS A 81 -21.69 -4.18 13.23
N SER A 82 -22.96 -4.51 13.45
CA SER A 82 -23.59 -5.69 12.85
C SER A 82 -23.58 -5.66 11.32
N LYS A 83 -23.82 -4.50 10.70
CA LYS A 83 -23.76 -4.34 9.24
C LYS A 83 -22.32 -4.43 8.72
N ILE A 84 -21.36 -3.90 9.47
CA ILE A 84 -19.92 -4.02 9.14
C ILE A 84 -19.49 -5.49 9.20
N ASP A 85 -19.86 -6.21 10.26
CA ASP A 85 -19.53 -7.63 10.43
C ASP A 85 -20.17 -8.49 9.33
N GLN A 86 -21.44 -8.23 8.96
CA GLN A 86 -22.07 -8.88 7.81
C GLN A 86 -21.31 -8.62 6.51
N ARG A 87 -20.91 -7.39 6.27
CA ARG A 87 -20.13 -7.04 5.07
C ARG A 87 -18.78 -7.74 5.01
N ILE A 88 -18.10 -7.84 6.14
CA ILE A 88 -16.86 -8.62 6.27
C ILE A 88 -17.08 -10.08 5.89
N VAL A 89 -18.15 -10.71 6.37
CA VAL A 89 -18.50 -12.11 6.04
C VAL A 89 -18.79 -12.27 4.54
N GLU A 90 -19.51 -11.32 3.93
CA GLU A 90 -19.77 -11.32 2.49
C GLU A 90 -18.48 -11.27 1.66
N ILE A 91 -17.57 -10.36 2.01
CA ILE A 91 -16.28 -10.22 1.29
C ILE A 91 -15.44 -11.49 1.46
N LYS A 92 -15.40 -12.08 2.67
CA LYS A 92 -14.68 -13.35 2.90
C LYS A 92 -15.21 -14.48 2.02
N LYS A 93 -16.53 -14.61 1.90
CA LYS A 93 -17.12 -15.58 0.98
C LYS A 93 -16.76 -15.33 -0.48
N GLN A 94 -16.71 -14.05 -0.89
CA GLN A 94 -16.28 -13.71 -2.24
C GLN A 94 -14.81 -14.07 -2.49
N ILE A 95 -13.94 -13.90 -1.50
CA ILE A 95 -12.53 -14.32 -1.58
C ILE A 95 -12.42 -15.85 -1.74
N GLU A 96 -13.20 -16.63 -0.98
CA GLU A 96 -13.22 -18.10 -1.06
C GLU A 96 -13.71 -18.61 -2.43
N LEU A 97 -14.67 -17.91 -3.04
CA LEU A 97 -15.23 -18.24 -4.35
C LEU A 97 -14.41 -17.71 -5.52
N SER A 98 -13.44 -16.84 -5.27
CA SER A 98 -12.59 -16.26 -6.31
C SER A 98 -11.56 -17.28 -6.79
N GLU A 99 -11.42 -17.44 -8.10
CA GLU A 99 -10.44 -18.33 -8.74
C GLU A 99 -8.98 -17.83 -8.64
N GLY A 100 -8.76 -16.72 -7.95
CA GLY A 100 -7.42 -16.13 -7.75
C GLY A 100 -7.17 -14.89 -8.64
N GLY A 101 -5.90 -14.46 -8.70
CA GLY A 101 -5.50 -13.31 -9.51
C GLY A 101 -5.82 -11.94 -8.90
N ASP A 102 -5.92 -10.91 -9.75
CA ASP A 102 -6.12 -9.51 -9.35
C ASP A 102 -7.43 -9.27 -8.61
N ASP A 103 -8.47 -10.03 -8.90
CA ASP A 103 -9.77 -9.84 -8.26
C ASP A 103 -9.74 -10.30 -6.80
N LYS A 104 -9.06 -11.39 -6.50
CA LYS A 104 -8.82 -11.84 -5.13
C LYS A 104 -8.04 -10.81 -4.32
N LYS A 105 -6.96 -10.26 -4.90
CA LYS A 105 -6.16 -9.21 -4.27
C LYS A 105 -6.99 -7.97 -3.94
N LYS A 106 -7.85 -7.51 -4.85
CA LYS A 106 -8.78 -6.39 -4.61
C LYS A 106 -9.77 -6.66 -3.49
N LEU A 107 -10.29 -7.88 -3.40
CA LEU A 107 -11.19 -8.29 -2.32
C LEU A 107 -10.46 -8.31 -0.96
N GLU A 108 -9.23 -8.82 -0.91
CA GLU A 108 -8.38 -8.82 0.28
C GLU A 108 -8.05 -7.40 0.74
N GLU A 109 -7.74 -6.49 -0.18
CA GLU A 109 -7.53 -5.06 0.15
C GLU A 109 -8.80 -4.42 0.74
N ARG A 110 -9.98 -4.70 0.20
CA ARG A 110 -11.24 -4.20 0.73
C ARG A 110 -11.52 -4.74 2.12
N LEU A 111 -11.28 -6.03 2.33
CA LEU A 111 -11.40 -6.68 3.64
C LEU A 111 -10.47 -6.02 4.66
N ALA A 112 -9.21 -5.80 4.30
CA ALA A 112 -8.23 -5.14 5.16
C ALA A 112 -8.65 -3.73 5.56
N LYS A 113 -9.22 -2.94 4.64
CA LYS A 113 -9.74 -1.58 4.92
C LYS A 113 -10.92 -1.58 5.90
N LEU A 114 -11.76 -2.61 5.88
CA LEU A 114 -12.90 -2.73 6.80
C LEU A 114 -12.50 -3.29 8.18
N THR A 115 -11.52 -4.18 8.23
CA THR A 115 -11.11 -4.90 9.45
C THR A 115 -9.94 -4.25 10.16
N GLY A 116 -9.01 -3.68 9.43
CA GLY A 116 -7.70 -3.26 9.94
C GLY A 116 -7.70 -1.95 10.74
N GLY A 117 -8.72 -1.12 10.62
CA GLY A 117 -8.72 0.22 11.20
C GLY A 117 -7.67 1.15 10.57
N VAL A 118 -7.54 2.35 11.12
CA VAL A 118 -6.55 3.34 10.70
C VAL A 118 -5.63 3.67 11.87
N ALA A 119 -4.34 3.34 11.73
CA ALA A 119 -3.32 3.79 12.66
C ALA A 119 -2.83 5.20 12.26
N VAL A 120 -2.79 6.11 13.22
CA VAL A 120 -2.29 7.47 13.00
C VAL A 120 -0.98 7.65 13.76
N ILE A 121 0.12 7.75 13.01
CA ILE A 121 1.44 8.05 13.57
C ILE A 121 1.62 9.57 13.56
N ARG A 122 1.72 10.18 14.75
CA ARG A 122 1.97 11.60 14.87
C ARG A 122 3.46 11.86 14.99
N VAL A 123 3.97 12.74 14.15
CA VAL A 123 5.38 13.10 14.11
C VAL A 123 5.53 14.55 14.57
N GLY A 124 6.55 14.81 15.38
CA GLY A 124 6.90 16.14 15.82
C GLY A 124 8.41 16.29 15.97
N ALA A 125 8.91 17.52 15.77
CA ALA A 125 10.29 17.91 15.99
C ALA A 125 10.37 19.41 16.30
N ALA A 126 11.59 19.92 16.56
CA ALA A 126 11.81 21.32 16.87
C ALA A 126 11.70 22.22 15.63
N THR A 127 12.01 21.70 14.44
CA THR A 127 11.98 22.41 13.17
C THR A 127 11.13 21.72 12.12
N GLU A 128 10.62 22.44 11.14
CA GLU A 128 9.83 21.89 10.04
C GLU A 128 10.65 20.92 9.19
N VAL A 129 11.93 21.19 8.99
CA VAL A 129 12.84 20.30 8.25
C VAL A 129 13.00 18.96 8.94
N GLU A 130 13.19 18.96 10.27
CA GLU A 130 13.26 17.72 11.04
C GLU A 130 11.93 16.94 11.05
N VAL A 131 10.80 17.63 11.06
CA VAL A 131 9.48 16.97 10.93
C VAL A 131 9.39 16.27 9.59
N GLN A 132 9.79 16.94 8.51
CA GLN A 132 9.75 16.36 7.17
C GLN A 132 10.69 15.15 7.06
N GLU A 133 11.93 15.24 7.54
CA GLU A 133 12.87 14.12 7.56
C GLU A 133 12.31 12.89 8.31
N LYS A 134 11.72 13.11 9.49
CA LYS A 134 11.10 12.03 10.25
C LYS A 134 9.89 11.43 9.53
N LYS A 135 9.09 12.27 8.86
CA LYS A 135 7.95 11.82 8.07
C LYS A 135 8.41 10.94 6.91
N ASP A 136 9.43 11.38 6.16
CA ASP A 136 9.98 10.63 5.03
C ASP A 136 10.56 9.29 5.47
N ARG A 137 11.26 9.26 6.61
CA ARG A 137 11.80 8.02 7.20
C ARG A 137 10.71 7.03 7.61
N ILE A 138 9.60 7.51 8.17
CA ILE A 138 8.44 6.68 8.53
C ILE A 138 7.73 6.17 7.27
N GLU A 139 7.59 7.00 6.25
CA GLU A 139 6.98 6.62 4.98
C GLU A 139 7.80 5.54 4.27
N ASP A 140 9.12 5.67 4.27
CA ASP A 140 10.05 4.68 3.74
C ASP A 140 9.93 3.33 4.49
N ALA A 141 9.95 3.37 5.81
CA ALA A 141 9.74 2.17 6.64
C ALA A 141 8.36 1.51 6.40
N LEU A 142 7.31 2.30 6.21
CA LEU A 142 5.98 1.80 5.90
C LEU A 142 5.95 1.10 4.53
N ASN A 143 6.56 1.70 3.52
CA ASN A 143 6.62 1.13 2.17
C ASN A 143 7.44 -0.17 2.15
N ALA A 144 8.60 -0.20 2.83
CA ALA A 144 9.40 -1.40 2.99
C ALA A 144 8.64 -2.51 3.72
N THR A 145 7.89 -2.17 4.78
CA THR A 145 7.07 -3.14 5.52
C THR A 145 5.94 -3.70 4.68
N LYS A 146 5.25 -2.87 3.88
CA LYS A 146 4.21 -3.34 2.95
C LYS A 146 4.78 -4.31 1.92
N ALA A 147 5.89 -3.95 1.27
CA ALA A 147 6.58 -4.81 0.32
C ALA A 147 7.01 -6.14 0.98
N ALA A 148 7.52 -6.12 2.19
CA ALA A 148 7.90 -7.32 2.94
C ALA A 148 6.72 -8.24 3.25
N VAL A 149 5.54 -7.68 3.52
CA VAL A 149 4.31 -8.45 3.75
C VAL A 149 3.77 -9.05 2.46
N GLU A 150 3.84 -8.32 1.35
CA GLU A 150 3.33 -8.75 0.04
C GLU A 150 4.26 -9.76 -0.64
N ASP A 151 5.57 -9.46 -0.71
CA ASP A 151 6.54 -10.20 -1.51
C ASP A 151 7.49 -11.07 -0.68
N GLY A 152 7.48 -10.93 0.64
CA GLY A 152 8.42 -11.57 1.54
C GLY A 152 9.75 -10.83 1.68
N VAL A 153 10.74 -11.50 2.28
CA VAL A 153 12.05 -10.92 2.56
C VAL A 153 13.18 -11.85 2.11
N VAL A 154 14.30 -11.27 1.74
CA VAL A 154 15.55 -11.96 1.44
C VAL A 154 16.68 -11.41 2.31
N PRO A 155 17.80 -12.15 2.50
CA PRO A 155 18.95 -11.60 3.21
C PRO A 155 19.47 -10.32 2.55
N GLY A 156 19.68 -9.28 3.36
CA GLY A 156 20.19 -7.99 2.90
C GLY A 156 21.72 -7.97 2.70
N GLY A 157 22.28 -6.77 2.55
CA GLY A 157 23.73 -6.57 2.45
C GLY A 157 24.40 -7.18 1.22
N GLY A 158 23.63 -7.53 0.19
CA GLY A 158 24.14 -8.22 -1.00
C GLY A 158 24.24 -9.75 -0.88
N VAL A 159 23.89 -10.33 0.29
CA VAL A 159 23.98 -11.78 0.54
C VAL A 159 23.07 -12.58 -0.39
N ALA A 160 21.86 -12.09 -0.69
CA ALA A 160 20.95 -12.75 -1.62
C ALA A 160 21.58 -12.95 -3.00
N PHE A 161 22.32 -11.95 -3.49
CA PHE A 161 23.02 -12.04 -4.77
C PHE A 161 24.14 -13.07 -4.75
N LEU A 162 24.92 -13.16 -3.67
CA LEU A 162 25.96 -14.19 -3.52
C LEU A 162 25.37 -15.60 -3.51
N ARG A 163 24.26 -15.81 -2.79
CA ARG A 163 23.54 -17.08 -2.78
C ARG A 163 22.97 -17.45 -4.15
N ALA A 164 22.46 -16.47 -4.88
CA ALA A 164 22.02 -16.67 -6.26
C ALA A 164 23.20 -17.06 -7.17
N LYS A 165 24.37 -16.39 -7.02
CA LYS A 165 25.60 -16.72 -7.74
C LYS A 165 26.00 -18.19 -7.57
N GLN A 166 26.00 -18.71 -6.34
CA GLN A 166 26.34 -20.12 -6.06
C GLN A 166 25.46 -21.10 -6.86
N LYS A 167 24.17 -20.74 -7.10
CA LYS A 167 23.24 -21.61 -7.83
C LYS A 167 23.48 -21.66 -9.34
N ILE A 168 24.12 -20.63 -9.88
CA ILE A 168 24.36 -20.47 -11.31
C ILE A 168 25.86 -20.44 -11.66
N GLU A 169 26.73 -20.76 -10.73
CA GLU A 169 28.20 -20.71 -10.90
C GLU A 169 28.68 -21.56 -12.08
N ASN A 170 28.03 -22.70 -12.34
CA ASN A 170 28.38 -23.63 -13.41
C ASN A 170 27.62 -23.36 -14.73
N LEU A 171 26.89 -22.25 -14.81
CA LEU A 171 26.17 -21.89 -16.03
C LEU A 171 27.17 -21.57 -17.15
N GLN A 172 26.98 -22.22 -18.30
CA GLN A 172 27.74 -21.97 -19.51
C GLN A 172 26.81 -21.54 -20.65
N GLY A 173 27.32 -20.71 -21.53
CA GLY A 173 26.63 -20.32 -22.77
C GLY A 173 26.83 -21.33 -23.88
N ASP A 174 26.10 -21.16 -24.97
CA ASP A 174 26.19 -21.99 -26.17
C ASP A 174 27.49 -21.73 -26.96
N ASN A 175 28.19 -20.64 -26.63
CA ASN A 175 29.47 -20.25 -27.23
C ASN A 175 30.35 -19.49 -26.23
N GLU A 176 31.57 -19.18 -26.58
CA GLU A 176 32.56 -18.50 -25.76
C GLU A 176 32.13 -17.07 -25.35
N ASP A 177 31.50 -16.33 -26.29
CA ASP A 177 31.04 -14.96 -26.05
C ASP A 177 29.92 -14.94 -25.04
N GLN A 178 28.97 -15.85 -25.13
CA GLN A 178 27.89 -15.98 -24.12
C GLN A 178 28.45 -16.39 -22.76
N THR A 179 29.40 -17.32 -22.72
CA THR A 179 30.07 -17.72 -21.49
C THR A 179 30.82 -16.56 -20.87
N ALA A 180 31.52 -15.75 -21.66
CA ALA A 180 32.18 -14.53 -21.17
C ALA A 180 31.16 -13.54 -20.61
N GLY A 181 30.01 -13.34 -21.26
CA GLY A 181 28.91 -12.52 -20.75
C GLY A 181 28.37 -13.00 -19.40
N ILE A 182 28.16 -14.30 -19.25
CA ILE A 182 27.75 -14.91 -17.97
C ILE A 182 28.78 -14.62 -16.86
N GLN A 183 30.08 -14.79 -17.16
CA GLN A 183 31.15 -14.52 -16.17
C GLN A 183 31.21 -13.05 -15.74
N ILE A 184 30.94 -12.11 -16.66
CA ILE A 184 30.84 -10.70 -16.33
C ILE A 184 29.69 -10.45 -15.34
N VAL A 185 28.53 -11.03 -15.56
CA VAL A 185 27.37 -10.90 -14.66
C VAL A 185 27.67 -11.53 -13.31
N LEU A 186 28.22 -12.74 -13.27
CA LEU A 186 28.59 -13.43 -12.03
C LEU A 186 29.59 -12.62 -11.17
N LYS A 187 30.51 -11.91 -11.82
CA LYS A 187 31.44 -11.01 -11.13
C LYS A 187 30.77 -9.73 -10.67
N ALA A 188 29.89 -9.15 -11.47
CA ALA A 188 29.15 -7.93 -11.13
C ALA A 188 28.21 -8.12 -9.94
N ILE A 189 27.60 -9.28 -9.78
CA ILE A 189 26.68 -9.62 -8.67
C ILE A 189 27.38 -9.52 -7.30
N GLU A 190 28.68 -9.67 -7.21
CA GLU A 190 29.43 -9.49 -5.94
C GLU A 190 29.61 -8.02 -5.55
N SER A 191 29.47 -7.10 -6.50
CA SER A 191 29.79 -5.69 -6.30
C SER A 191 29.05 -5.04 -5.11
N PRO A 192 27.74 -5.29 -4.87
CA PRO A 192 27.05 -4.70 -3.73
C PRO A 192 27.65 -5.04 -2.37
N VAL A 193 27.90 -6.33 -2.09
CA VAL A 193 28.50 -6.75 -0.81
C VAL A 193 29.92 -6.23 -0.68
N ARG A 194 30.71 -6.29 -1.75
CA ARG A 194 32.10 -5.81 -1.77
C ARG A 194 32.17 -4.33 -1.44
N GLN A 195 31.28 -3.53 -2.02
CA GLN A 195 31.26 -2.08 -1.76
C GLN A 195 30.82 -1.75 -0.33
N ILE A 196 29.83 -2.48 0.21
CA ILE A 196 29.38 -2.30 1.60
C ILE A 196 30.54 -2.61 2.57
N VAL A 197 31.25 -3.70 2.37
CA VAL A 197 32.38 -4.11 3.23
C VAL A 197 33.53 -3.11 3.11
N ALA A 198 33.88 -2.67 1.90
CA ALA A 198 34.90 -1.66 1.67
C ALA A 198 34.57 -0.32 2.34
N ASN A 199 33.31 0.12 2.28
CA ASN A 199 32.84 1.34 2.96
C ASN A 199 32.96 1.24 4.49
N ALA A 200 32.87 0.02 5.04
CA ALA A 200 33.08 -0.24 6.45
C ALA A 200 34.56 -0.42 6.83
N GLY A 201 35.49 -0.31 5.88
CA GLY A 201 36.93 -0.50 6.10
C GLY A 201 37.37 -1.97 6.24
N GLY A 202 36.48 -2.92 5.93
CA GLY A 202 36.76 -4.34 5.96
C GLY A 202 37.41 -4.88 4.67
N SER A 203 37.80 -6.17 4.69
CA SER A 203 38.30 -6.88 3.50
C SER A 203 37.15 -7.57 2.77
N PRO A 204 36.76 -7.11 1.56
CA PRO A 204 35.65 -7.71 0.81
C PRO A 204 35.84 -9.19 0.50
N ASP A 205 37.06 -9.62 0.21
CA ASP A 205 37.35 -11.03 -0.13
C ASP A 205 37.13 -11.97 1.05
N VAL A 206 37.51 -11.54 2.24
CA VAL A 206 37.31 -12.33 3.47
C VAL A 206 35.81 -12.54 3.71
N VAL A 207 35.04 -11.44 3.69
CA VAL A 207 33.60 -11.49 3.99
C VAL A 207 32.83 -12.27 2.90
N VAL A 208 33.19 -12.09 1.61
CA VAL A 208 32.56 -12.86 0.52
C VAL A 208 32.82 -14.36 0.71
N ASN A 209 34.03 -14.75 1.04
CA ASN A 209 34.37 -16.15 1.30
C ASN A 209 33.60 -16.72 2.52
N GLU A 210 33.48 -15.96 3.59
CA GLU A 210 32.72 -16.39 4.78
C GLU A 210 31.20 -16.56 4.47
N ILE A 211 30.63 -15.72 3.60
CA ILE A 211 29.21 -15.85 3.20
C ILE A 211 28.99 -17.07 2.30
N LEU A 212 29.98 -17.41 1.47
CA LEU A 212 29.90 -18.51 0.51
C LEU A 212 30.28 -19.88 1.11
N SER A 213 30.99 -19.91 2.24
CA SER A 213 31.32 -21.13 3.00
C SER A 213 30.10 -21.64 3.79
#